data_41fd2dbe6bfce0c8894647f625ad5139
#
_entry.id   41fd2dbe6bfce0c8894647f625ad5139
#
_cell.length_a   1.000
_cell.length_b   1.000
_cell.length_c   1.000
_cell.angle_alpha   90.00
_cell.angle_beta   90.00
_cell.angle_gamma   90.00
#
_symmetry.space_group_name_H-M   'P 1'
#
loop_
_entity.id
_entity.type
_entity.pdbx_description
1 polymer ?
#
loop_
_entity_poly.entity_id
_entity_poly.type
_entity_poly.pdbx_seq_one_letter_code
_entity_poly.pdbx_strand_id
1 'polypeptide(L)'
;MRKRFGKPSLFLCSGNLHDQNAQGWECCHEKQVNMAKAFAKAFYHSRMWRDIRESILRRDKYLCRNCGRPAEEVHHIVEVTPENIGDQATHAEGNLIALCRDCHCRKHDAKRTGRKEPDYEFDENGFPVMRV
;
A
#
# COMPACT_ATOMS: atom_id res chain seq x y z
N MET A 1 -25.19 -30.87 -13.27
CA MET A 1 -23.79 -30.83 -12.82
C MET A 1 -23.36 -29.39 -12.61
N ARG A 2 -23.35 -28.92 -11.38
CA ARG A 2 -22.92 -27.56 -11.04
C ARG A 2 -21.42 -27.56 -10.83
N LYS A 3 -20.67 -26.93 -11.73
CA LYS A 3 -19.25 -26.68 -11.55
C LYS A 3 -19.09 -25.71 -10.39
N ARG A 4 -18.54 -26.20 -9.27
CA ARG A 4 -18.07 -25.35 -8.17
C ARG A 4 -16.83 -24.60 -8.66
N PHE A 5 -16.98 -23.33 -8.94
CA PHE A 5 -15.84 -22.44 -9.04
C PHE A 5 -15.16 -22.38 -7.67
N GLY A 6 -13.95 -22.87 -7.60
CA GLY A 6 -13.13 -22.78 -6.41
C GLY A 6 -12.94 -21.32 -6.04
N LYS A 7 -13.28 -20.97 -4.81
CA LYS A 7 -12.99 -19.67 -4.23
C LYS A 7 -11.48 -19.45 -4.27
N PRO A 8 -11.00 -18.29 -4.74
CA PRO A 8 -9.60 -17.96 -4.58
C PRO A 8 -9.27 -17.97 -3.09
N SER A 9 -8.16 -18.61 -2.75
CA SER A 9 -7.62 -18.64 -1.39
C SER A 9 -7.61 -17.22 -0.82
N LEU A 10 -8.49 -16.97 0.13
CA LEU A 10 -8.41 -15.82 1.01
C LEU A 10 -7.11 -15.97 1.80
N PHE A 11 -6.05 -15.31 1.35
CA PHE A 11 -4.90 -15.07 2.20
C PHE A 11 -5.37 -14.12 3.30
N LEU A 12 -5.69 -14.73 4.42
CA LEU A 12 -6.01 -14.07 5.66
C LEU A 12 -4.82 -13.19 6.06
N CYS A 13 -4.97 -11.88 5.97
CA CYS A 13 -4.30 -11.02 6.93
C CYS A 13 -4.75 -11.54 8.29
N SER A 14 -3.84 -12.16 9.04
CA SER A 14 -4.13 -12.74 10.36
C SER A 14 -4.46 -11.62 11.34
N GLY A 15 -5.67 -11.19 11.31
CA GLY A 15 -6.27 -10.30 12.27
C GLY A 15 -7.65 -10.84 12.55
N ASN A 16 -7.82 -11.40 13.72
CA ASN A 16 -9.02 -11.96 14.33
C ASN A 16 -10.30 -11.91 13.50
N LEU A 17 -10.75 -13.11 13.15
CA LEU A 17 -12.11 -13.43 12.72
C LEU A 17 -13.12 -12.99 13.79
N HIS A 18 -13.53 -11.74 13.77
CA HIS A 18 -14.82 -11.33 14.38
C HIS A 18 -15.10 -9.89 13.95
N ASP A 19 -15.47 -9.73 12.70
CA ASP A 19 -16.50 -8.77 12.36
C ASP A 19 -17.05 -9.09 10.96
N GLN A 20 -18.18 -9.75 10.96
CA GLN A 20 -18.99 -9.97 9.76
C GLN A 20 -19.82 -8.74 9.53
N ASN A 21 -19.22 -7.64 9.12
CA ASN A 21 -19.98 -6.55 8.57
C ASN A 21 -19.59 -6.32 7.10
N ALA A 22 -20.60 -6.31 6.26
CA ALA A 22 -20.55 -6.45 4.81
C ALA A 22 -19.90 -5.28 4.04
N GLN A 23 -18.85 -4.67 4.58
CA GLN A 23 -18.06 -3.62 3.93
C GLN A 23 -16.58 -3.98 3.99
N GLY A 24 -16.25 -5.08 3.35
CA GLY A 24 -15.01 -5.81 3.42
C GLY A 24 -13.76 -5.14 2.83
N TRP A 25 -13.47 -3.88 3.17
CA TRP A 25 -12.26 -3.19 2.73
C TRP A 25 -11.32 -2.78 3.86
N GLU A 26 -11.72 -3.02 5.09
CA GLU A 26 -10.96 -2.56 6.24
C GLU A 26 -9.84 -3.53 6.60
N CYS A 27 -9.01 -3.80 5.59
CA CYS A 27 -7.77 -4.50 5.81
C CYS A 27 -6.79 -3.52 6.49
N CYS A 28 -6.40 -3.84 7.71
CA CYS A 28 -5.27 -3.26 8.45
C CYS A 28 -5.35 -1.78 8.85
N HIS A 29 -6.25 -0.98 8.32
CA HIS A 29 -6.21 0.47 8.48
C HIS A 29 -7.03 1.04 9.63
N GLU A 30 -7.99 0.29 10.19
CA GLU A 30 -9.02 0.93 11.02
C GLU A 30 -8.88 0.74 12.53
N LYS A 31 -8.00 -0.12 13.00
CA LYS A 31 -7.89 -0.39 14.45
C LYS A 31 -6.81 0.39 15.20
N GLN A 32 -6.12 1.30 14.53
CA GLN A 32 -5.27 2.26 15.21
C GLN A 32 -5.58 3.67 14.72
N VAL A 33 -6.71 4.18 15.11
CA VAL A 33 -6.97 5.62 15.05
C VAL A 33 -6.09 6.29 16.10
N ASN A 34 -4.80 6.22 15.88
CA ASN A 34 -3.87 7.04 16.62
C ASN A 34 -3.99 8.46 16.10
N MET A 35 -4.06 9.44 16.99
CA MET A 35 -4.10 10.85 16.62
C MET A 35 -3.03 11.24 15.60
N ALA A 36 -1.93 10.51 15.57
CA ALA A 36 -0.86 10.64 14.57
C ALA A 36 -1.30 10.42 13.11
N LYS A 37 -2.44 9.78 12.85
CA LYS A 37 -2.94 9.55 11.47
C LYS A 37 -3.96 10.61 11.03
N ALA A 38 -4.49 11.40 11.95
CA ALA A 38 -5.45 12.45 11.62
C ALA A 38 -4.83 13.55 10.74
N PHE A 39 -3.54 13.86 10.94
CA PHE A 39 -2.81 14.84 10.12
C PHE A 39 -2.68 14.41 8.66
N ALA A 40 -2.49 13.12 8.41
CA ALA A 40 -2.32 12.58 7.07
C ALA A 40 -3.65 12.48 6.31
N LYS A 41 -4.77 12.42 7.01
CA LYS A 41 -6.10 12.29 6.39
C LYS A 41 -6.38 13.43 5.41
N ALA A 42 -6.14 14.67 5.82
CA ALA A 42 -6.33 15.83 4.95
C ALA A 42 -5.46 15.76 3.69
N PHE A 43 -4.21 15.34 3.84
CA PHE A 43 -3.29 15.14 2.72
C PHE A 43 -3.81 14.08 1.75
N TYR A 44 -4.17 12.88 2.23
CA TYR A 44 -4.63 11.78 1.38
C TYR A 44 -5.97 12.07 0.69
N HIS A 45 -6.77 13.00 1.20
CA HIS A 45 -8.00 13.49 0.55
C HIS A 45 -7.76 14.68 -0.37
N SER A 46 -6.55 15.24 -0.42
CA SER A 46 -6.21 16.41 -1.23
C SER A 46 -6.17 16.08 -2.73
N ARG A 47 -6.36 17.12 -3.54
CA ARG A 47 -6.18 17.02 -4.99
C ARG A 47 -4.73 16.66 -5.34
N MET A 48 -3.78 17.28 -4.63
CA MET A 48 -2.36 17.02 -4.82
C MET A 48 -2.02 15.54 -4.69
N TRP A 49 -2.52 14.87 -3.65
CA TRP A 49 -2.30 13.43 -3.49
C TRP A 49 -2.91 12.62 -4.62
N ARG A 50 -4.11 12.97 -5.07
CA ARG A 50 -4.74 12.26 -6.19
C ARG A 50 -3.92 12.36 -7.48
N ASP A 51 -3.37 13.53 -7.76
CA ASP A 51 -2.55 13.77 -8.94
C ASP A 51 -1.22 12.98 -8.84
N ILE A 52 -0.56 13.00 -7.69
CA ILE A 52 0.64 12.20 -7.41
C ILE A 52 0.34 10.70 -7.57
N ARG A 53 -0.71 10.21 -6.93
CA ARG A 53 -1.12 8.81 -6.98
C ARG A 53 -1.35 8.34 -8.42
N GLU A 54 -2.07 9.13 -9.19
CA GLU A 54 -2.33 8.83 -10.60
C GLU A 54 -1.03 8.82 -11.43
N SER A 55 -0.12 9.76 -11.21
CA SER A 55 1.18 9.79 -11.86
C SER A 55 1.99 8.50 -11.58
N ILE A 56 2.03 8.05 -10.33
CA ILE A 56 2.73 6.84 -9.94
C ILE A 56 2.10 5.59 -10.56
N LEU A 57 0.78 5.49 -10.53
CA LEU A 57 0.08 4.36 -11.15
C LEU A 57 0.35 4.29 -12.66
N ARG A 58 0.36 5.43 -13.35
CA ARG A 58 0.72 5.48 -14.78
C ARG A 58 2.16 5.09 -15.03
N ARG A 59 3.10 5.61 -14.22
CA ARG A 59 4.52 5.25 -14.30
C ARG A 59 4.71 3.73 -14.21
N ASP A 60 4.02 3.10 -13.27
CA ASP A 60 4.10 1.66 -13.02
C ASP A 60 3.10 0.85 -13.87
N LYS A 61 2.47 1.48 -14.88
CA LYS A 61 1.52 0.88 -15.84
C LYS A 61 0.34 0.20 -15.15
N TYR A 62 -0.10 0.71 -14.01
CA TYR A 62 -1.15 0.13 -13.16
C TYR A 62 -0.85 -1.32 -12.73
N LEU A 63 0.43 -1.68 -12.66
CA LEU A 63 0.87 -3.00 -12.23
C LEU A 63 1.60 -2.92 -10.89
N CYS A 64 1.34 -3.90 -10.04
CA CYS A 64 2.04 -4.06 -8.77
C CYS A 64 3.53 -4.35 -9.03
N ARG A 65 4.40 -3.50 -8.52
CA ARG A 65 5.85 -3.64 -8.69
C ARG A 65 6.41 -4.87 -7.97
N ASN A 66 5.64 -5.49 -7.08
CA ASN A 66 6.04 -6.68 -6.36
C ASN A 66 5.62 -8.00 -7.06
N CYS A 67 4.39 -8.09 -7.55
CA CYS A 67 3.84 -9.35 -8.05
C CYS A 67 3.28 -9.26 -9.48
N GLY A 68 3.30 -8.10 -10.12
CA GLY A 68 2.82 -7.89 -11.48
C GLY A 68 1.30 -7.89 -11.65
N ARG A 69 0.51 -8.12 -10.59
CA ARG A 69 -0.95 -8.01 -10.64
C ARG A 69 -1.38 -6.54 -10.76
N PRO A 70 -2.63 -6.26 -11.15
CA PRO A 70 -3.13 -4.90 -11.16
C PRO A 70 -2.90 -4.18 -9.83
N ALA A 71 -2.35 -2.98 -9.87
CA ALA A 71 -2.10 -2.14 -8.71
C ALA A 71 -3.25 -1.18 -8.48
N GLU A 72 -3.64 -1.05 -7.22
CA GLU A 72 -4.70 -0.15 -6.78
C GLU A 72 -4.20 0.85 -5.74
N GLU A 73 -3.09 0.54 -5.07
CA GLU A 73 -2.55 1.33 -3.97
C GLU A 73 -1.18 1.92 -4.31
N VAL A 74 -0.90 3.09 -3.78
CA VAL A 74 0.43 3.70 -3.81
C VAL A 74 0.97 3.78 -2.40
N HIS A 75 2.13 3.19 -2.18
CA HIS A 75 2.78 3.06 -0.89
C HIS A 75 4.01 3.97 -0.81
N HIS A 76 4.19 4.63 0.34
CA HIS A 76 5.42 5.36 0.64
C HIS A 76 6.46 4.40 1.20
N ILE A 77 7.65 4.35 0.61
CA ILE A 77 8.78 3.54 1.09
C ILE A 77 9.24 4.09 2.44
N VAL A 78 9.52 5.39 2.50
CA VAL A 78 9.71 6.12 3.75
C VAL A 78 8.35 6.64 4.20
N GLU A 79 7.93 6.25 5.40
CA GLU A 79 6.61 6.62 5.92
C GLU A 79 6.42 8.12 6.07
N VAL A 80 5.18 8.53 5.85
CA VAL A 80 4.72 9.89 6.13
C VAL A 80 4.56 10.07 7.64
N THR A 81 5.24 11.06 8.17
CA THR A 81 5.16 11.48 9.58
C THR A 81 4.68 12.93 9.65
N PRO A 82 4.26 13.44 10.84
CA PRO A 82 3.90 14.84 10.98
C PRO A 82 5.02 15.79 10.58
N GLU A 83 6.27 15.38 10.75
CA GLU A 83 7.46 16.18 10.48
C GLU A 83 7.77 16.27 8.99
N ASN A 84 7.52 15.21 8.23
CA ASN A 84 7.91 15.11 6.82
C ASN A 84 6.74 15.20 5.82
N ILE A 85 5.50 15.32 6.30
CA ILE A 85 4.34 15.39 5.40
C ILE A 85 4.34 16.60 4.48
N GLY A 86 5.02 17.67 4.87
CA GLY A 86 5.19 18.87 4.07
C GLY A 86 6.38 18.79 3.11
N ASP A 87 7.23 17.79 3.25
CA ASP A 87 8.44 17.69 2.45
C ASP A 87 8.16 17.12 1.06
N GLN A 88 8.58 17.83 0.04
CA GLN A 88 8.42 17.39 -1.34
C GLN A 88 9.15 16.07 -1.61
N ALA A 89 10.28 15.82 -0.97
CA ALA A 89 11.04 14.59 -1.08
C ALA A 89 10.26 13.36 -0.62
N THR A 90 9.41 13.51 0.42
CA THR A 90 8.56 12.43 0.93
C THR A 90 7.55 11.95 -0.13
N HIS A 91 7.10 12.85 -0.99
CA HIS A 91 6.12 12.56 -2.04
C HIS A 91 6.77 12.45 -3.43
N ALA A 92 8.11 12.42 -3.49
CA ALA A 92 8.85 12.22 -4.73
C ALA A 92 8.61 10.83 -5.32
N GLU A 93 8.72 10.73 -6.62
CA GLU A 93 8.48 9.46 -7.35
C GLU A 93 9.39 8.32 -6.89
N GLY A 94 10.62 8.62 -6.46
CA GLY A 94 11.55 7.64 -5.90
C GLY A 94 11.15 7.06 -4.55
N ASN A 95 10.24 7.74 -3.83
CA ASN A 95 9.73 7.25 -2.53
C ASN A 95 8.36 6.58 -2.64
N LEU A 96 7.80 6.47 -3.83
CA LEU A 96 6.46 5.95 -4.07
C LEU A 96 6.48 4.75 -5.00
N ILE A 97 5.69 3.74 -4.65
CA ILE A 97 5.60 2.49 -5.40
C ILE A 97 4.14 2.03 -5.50
N ALA A 98 3.75 1.59 -6.70
CA ALA A 98 2.43 1.02 -6.92
C ALA A 98 2.38 -0.44 -6.47
N LEU A 99 1.41 -0.79 -5.66
CA LEU A 99 1.20 -2.13 -5.14
C LEU A 99 -0.24 -2.58 -5.33
N CYS A 100 -0.44 -3.89 -5.47
CA CYS A 100 -1.76 -4.47 -5.28
C CYS A 100 -2.09 -4.50 -3.78
N ARG A 101 -3.35 -4.61 -3.46
CA ARG A 101 -3.85 -4.61 -2.09
C ARG A 101 -3.15 -5.64 -1.19
N ASP A 102 -2.99 -6.87 -1.69
CA ASP A 102 -2.35 -7.94 -0.91
C ASP A 102 -0.88 -7.61 -0.56
N CYS A 103 -0.13 -7.11 -1.53
CA CYS A 103 1.26 -6.73 -1.30
C CYS A 103 1.37 -5.53 -0.37
N HIS A 104 0.46 -4.57 -0.49
CA HIS A 104 0.37 -3.42 0.40
C HIS A 104 0.07 -3.84 1.86
N CYS A 105 -0.92 -4.73 2.05
CA CYS A 105 -1.23 -5.27 3.38
C CYS A 105 -0.04 -6.01 3.99
N ARG A 106 0.66 -6.85 3.21
CA ARG A 106 1.85 -7.58 3.70
C ARG A 106 2.96 -6.65 4.18
N LYS A 107 3.14 -5.50 3.55
CA LYS A 107 4.12 -4.51 4.00
C LYS A 107 3.76 -3.93 5.37
N HIS A 108 2.51 -3.58 5.56
CA HIS A 108 2.05 -3.10 6.86
C HIS A 108 2.13 -4.19 7.94
N ASP A 109 1.83 -5.45 7.59
CA ASP A 109 1.97 -6.59 8.50
C ASP A 109 3.43 -6.88 8.85
N ALA A 110 4.33 -6.84 7.89
CA ALA A 110 5.76 -7.02 8.12
C ALA A 110 6.28 -6.00 9.14
N LYS A 111 5.87 -4.75 9.02
CA LYS A 111 6.22 -3.68 9.95
C LYS A 111 5.66 -3.92 11.35
N ARG A 112 4.38 -4.31 11.46
CA ARG A 112 3.71 -4.60 12.72
C ARG A 112 4.30 -5.82 13.43
N THR A 113 4.73 -6.85 12.69
CA THR A 113 5.22 -8.11 13.23
C THR A 113 6.75 -8.17 13.36
N GLY A 114 7.45 -7.10 12.96
CA GLY A 114 8.92 -7.07 12.95
C GLY A 114 9.56 -8.01 11.92
N ARG A 115 8.79 -8.54 10.97
CA ARG A 115 9.34 -9.31 9.86
C ARG A 115 10.19 -8.41 8.99
N LYS A 116 11.29 -8.97 8.47
CA LYS A 116 12.17 -8.25 7.58
C LYS A 116 11.38 -7.81 6.34
N GLU A 117 11.36 -6.50 6.08
CA GLU A 117 10.78 -5.98 4.86
C GLU A 117 11.65 -6.39 3.67
N PRO A 118 11.05 -6.63 2.51
CA PRO A 118 11.85 -6.83 1.31
C PRO A 118 12.62 -5.55 0.98
N ASP A 119 13.90 -5.72 0.69
CA ASP A 119 14.77 -4.62 0.27
C ASP A 119 14.33 -4.07 -1.08
N TYR A 120 14.32 -2.76 -1.20
CA TYR A 120 14.13 -2.11 -2.49
C TYR A 120 15.48 -1.84 -3.14
N GLU A 121 15.56 -2.14 -4.41
CA GLU A 121 16.60 -1.63 -5.29
C GLU A 121 16.01 -0.52 -6.18
N PHE A 122 16.87 0.32 -6.69
CA PHE A 122 16.46 1.33 -7.66
C PHE A 122 16.95 0.91 -9.04
N ASP A 123 16.09 1.01 -10.03
CA ASP A 123 16.46 0.75 -11.41
C ASP A 123 17.33 1.88 -11.97
N GLU A 124 17.77 1.74 -13.21
CA GLU A 124 18.59 2.72 -13.91
C GLU A 124 17.94 4.12 -14.05
N ASN A 125 16.62 4.19 -13.90
CA ASN A 125 15.86 5.42 -13.93
C ASN A 125 15.60 6.00 -12.53
N GLY A 126 16.13 5.34 -11.48
CA GLY A 126 15.94 5.75 -10.09
C GLY A 126 14.57 5.36 -9.50
N PHE A 127 13.84 4.44 -10.13
CA PHE A 127 12.56 3.98 -9.60
C PHE A 127 12.73 2.75 -8.72
N PRO A 128 11.98 2.68 -7.61
CA PRO A 128 12.06 1.56 -6.69
C PRO A 128 11.53 0.28 -7.32
N VAL A 129 12.33 -0.77 -7.27
CA VAL A 129 11.97 -2.14 -7.64
C VAL A 129 12.20 -3.06 -6.46
N MET A 130 11.34 -4.04 -6.29
CA MET A 130 11.52 -5.00 -5.21
C MET A 130 12.53 -6.07 -5.62
N ARG A 131 13.45 -6.35 -4.72
CA ARG A 131 14.37 -7.49 -4.86
C ARG A 131 13.56 -8.78 -4.73
N VAL A 132 13.59 -9.56 -5.76
CA VAL A 132 12.97 -10.90 -5.78
C VAL A 132 13.91 -11.90 -5.12
#